data_83198500d7a084d59e18ea6cb851924b
#
_entry.id   83198500d7a084d59e18ea6cb851924b
#
_cell.length_a   1.000
_cell.length_b   1.000
_cell.length_c   1.000
_cell.angle_alpha   90.00
_cell.angle_beta   90.00
_cell.angle_gamma   90.00
#
_symmetry.space_group_name_H-M   'P 1'
#
loop_
_entity.id
_entity.type
_entity.pdbx_description
1 polymer ?
#
loop_
_entity_poly.entity_id
_entity_poly.type
_entity_poly.pdbx_seq_one_letter_code
_entity_poly.pdbx_strand_id
1 'polypeptide(L)'
;MNNLFIAIVFVAITLANTVSAQTSSSQPIQPVITAYLGVKNALTQDNGTAVQSAAKILYDAIAKVPMEKLSAADHKVWMDNLQKLSYHAEHIKGTDDLDHQREHFVQLSQYFYTIVKGVNENSVDLYYQFCPMANDGKGAYWVSELETISNPY
;
A
#
# COMPACT_ATOMS: atom_id res chain seq x y z
N MET A 1 6.17 31.59 -76.38
CA MET A 1 5.23 31.67 -75.25
C MET A 1 5.35 30.35 -74.53
N ASN A 2 6.26 30.29 -73.53
CA ASN A 2 6.53 29.05 -72.76
C ASN A 2 5.81 29.11 -71.42
N ASN A 3 4.79 28.27 -71.22
CA ASN A 3 4.15 28.14 -69.95
C ASN A 3 4.90 27.09 -69.10
N LEU A 4 5.58 27.58 -68.03
CA LEU A 4 6.28 26.76 -67.06
C LEU A 4 5.27 26.37 -65.94
N PHE A 5 4.83 25.12 -65.92
CA PHE A 5 4.01 24.59 -64.82
C PHE A 5 4.94 24.16 -63.67
N ILE A 6 4.88 24.90 -62.57
CA ILE A 6 5.57 24.53 -61.31
C ILE A 6 4.63 23.56 -60.54
N ALA A 7 5.03 22.31 -60.48
CA ALA A 7 4.36 21.30 -59.65
C ALA A 7 4.87 21.45 -58.20
N ILE A 8 3.99 21.91 -57.31
CA ILE A 8 4.27 21.94 -55.85
C ILE A 8 3.94 20.57 -55.30
N VAL A 9 4.98 19.83 -54.91
CA VAL A 9 4.84 18.53 -54.18
C VAL A 9 4.65 18.84 -52.70
N PHE A 10 3.45 18.64 -52.19
CA PHE A 10 3.16 18.63 -50.73
C PHE A 10 3.65 17.31 -50.12
N VAL A 11 4.75 17.33 -49.40
CA VAL A 11 5.19 16.24 -48.55
C VAL A 11 4.42 16.34 -47.25
N ALA A 12 3.41 15.48 -47.07
CA ALA A 12 2.70 15.34 -45.79
C ALA A 12 3.58 14.52 -44.84
N ILE A 13 4.22 15.17 -43.87
CA ILE A 13 4.95 14.51 -42.80
C ILE A 13 3.90 14.08 -41.77
N THR A 14 3.54 12.80 -41.76
CA THR A 14 2.73 12.20 -40.69
C THR A 14 3.64 11.96 -39.47
N LEU A 15 3.52 12.82 -38.47
CA LEU A 15 4.07 12.58 -37.15
C LEU A 15 3.34 11.42 -36.49
N ALA A 16 3.91 10.23 -36.55
CA ALA A 16 3.44 9.09 -35.77
C ALA A 16 3.76 9.37 -34.30
N ASN A 17 2.75 9.81 -33.53
CA ASN A 17 2.84 9.85 -32.08
C ASN A 17 2.89 8.40 -31.56
N THR A 18 4.08 7.89 -31.25
CA THR A 18 4.21 6.66 -30.47
C THR A 18 3.78 6.97 -29.05
N VAL A 19 2.52 6.65 -28.74
CA VAL A 19 2.06 6.57 -27.35
C VAL A 19 2.79 5.38 -26.73
N SER A 20 3.87 5.66 -26.02
CA SER A 20 4.47 4.67 -25.11
C SER A 20 3.43 4.38 -24.06
N ALA A 21 2.76 3.23 -24.16
CA ALA A 21 2.01 2.68 -23.04
C ALA A 21 3.02 2.45 -21.92
N GLN A 22 3.03 3.34 -20.92
CA GLN A 22 3.67 3.06 -19.65
C GLN A 22 2.92 1.86 -19.08
N THR A 23 3.53 0.67 -19.21
CA THR A 23 3.17 -0.46 -18.37
C THR A 23 3.48 -0.02 -16.95
N SER A 24 2.45 0.47 -16.24
CA SER A 24 2.53 0.61 -14.78
C SER A 24 2.84 -0.80 -14.28
N SER A 25 4.07 -1.01 -13.83
CA SER A 25 4.43 -2.23 -13.11
C SER A 25 3.46 -2.33 -11.95
N SER A 26 2.50 -3.24 -12.06
CA SER A 26 1.54 -3.47 -10.98
C SER A 26 2.35 -3.97 -9.80
N GLN A 27 2.49 -3.13 -8.78
CA GLN A 27 3.18 -3.50 -7.54
C GLN A 27 2.23 -4.43 -6.76
N PRO A 28 2.55 -5.72 -6.62
CA PRO A 28 1.61 -6.72 -6.11
C PRO A 28 1.07 -6.42 -4.72
N ILE A 29 1.90 -5.79 -3.86
CA ILE A 29 1.52 -5.49 -2.47
C ILE A 29 0.95 -4.06 -2.27
N GLN A 30 0.91 -3.22 -3.31
CA GLN A 30 0.42 -1.85 -3.19
C GLN A 30 -1.02 -1.75 -2.64
N PRO A 31 -1.97 -2.63 -3.01
CA PRO A 31 -3.31 -2.64 -2.40
C PRO A 31 -3.26 -2.91 -0.89
N VAL A 32 -2.34 -3.75 -0.41
CA VAL A 32 -2.16 -4.03 1.02
C VAL A 32 -1.60 -2.81 1.74
N ILE A 33 -0.62 -2.12 1.15
CA ILE A 33 -0.05 -0.87 1.70
C ILE A 33 -1.16 0.17 1.87
N THR A 34 -1.94 0.43 0.81
CA THR A 34 -3.04 1.39 0.84
C THR A 34 -4.08 1.02 1.91
N ALA A 35 -4.45 -0.25 2.01
CA ALA A 35 -5.44 -0.72 2.97
C ALA A 35 -4.93 -0.65 4.43
N TYR A 36 -3.65 -0.98 4.69
CA TYR A 36 -3.03 -0.82 6.00
C TYR A 36 -3.04 0.65 6.45
N LEU A 37 -2.68 1.58 5.57
CA LEU A 37 -2.73 3.01 5.85
C LEU A 37 -4.16 3.48 6.14
N GLY A 38 -5.16 2.87 5.50
CA GLY A 38 -6.57 3.10 5.81
C GLY A 38 -6.93 2.71 7.25
N VAL A 39 -6.45 1.56 7.75
CA VAL A 39 -6.64 1.14 9.14
C VAL A 39 -5.95 2.12 10.09
N LYS A 40 -4.69 2.46 9.83
CA LYS A 40 -3.92 3.44 10.61
C LYS A 40 -4.66 4.77 10.71
N ASN A 41 -5.15 5.29 9.57
CA ASN A 41 -5.85 6.56 9.53
C ASN A 41 -7.20 6.54 10.27
N ALA A 42 -7.94 5.42 10.21
CA ALA A 42 -9.18 5.27 10.97
C ALA A 42 -8.92 5.24 12.49
N LEU A 43 -7.85 4.58 12.95
CA LEU A 43 -7.44 4.56 14.35
C LEU A 43 -7.11 5.94 14.90
N THR A 44 -6.48 6.83 14.09
CA THR A 44 -6.19 8.21 14.50
C THR A 44 -7.44 9.08 14.69
N GLN A 45 -8.61 8.60 14.27
CA GLN A 45 -9.90 9.30 14.41
C GLN A 45 -10.78 8.74 15.54
N ASP A 46 -10.28 7.77 16.31
CA ASP A 46 -11.00 7.11 17.40
C ASP A 46 -12.39 6.54 16.99
N ASN A 47 -12.48 6.02 15.76
CA ASN A 47 -13.74 5.49 15.22
C ASN A 47 -13.63 3.99 14.95
N GLY A 48 -14.01 3.17 15.94
CA GLY A 48 -13.92 1.71 15.88
C GLY A 48 -14.66 1.08 14.70
N THR A 49 -15.84 1.58 14.35
CA THR A 49 -16.60 1.09 13.19
C THR A 49 -15.89 1.39 11.87
N ALA A 50 -15.25 2.57 11.75
CA ALA A 50 -14.43 2.91 10.59
C ALA A 50 -13.19 2.01 10.51
N VAL A 51 -12.53 1.76 11.66
CA VAL A 51 -11.38 0.82 11.76
C VAL A 51 -11.79 -0.59 11.33
N GLN A 52 -12.92 -1.11 11.82
CA GLN A 52 -13.46 -2.40 11.44
C GLN A 52 -13.65 -2.51 9.92
N SER A 53 -14.26 -1.48 9.32
CA SER A 53 -14.48 -1.42 7.86
C SER A 53 -13.16 -1.38 7.07
N ALA A 54 -12.20 -0.58 7.52
CA ALA A 54 -10.87 -0.49 6.91
C ALA A 54 -10.09 -1.80 7.04
N ALA A 55 -10.18 -2.46 8.19
CA ALA A 55 -9.53 -3.76 8.42
C ALA A 55 -10.12 -4.87 7.55
N LYS A 56 -11.42 -4.81 7.24
CA LYS A 56 -12.03 -5.73 6.26
C LYS A 56 -11.40 -5.56 4.88
N ILE A 57 -11.19 -4.30 4.44
CA ILE A 57 -10.54 -4.01 3.16
C ILE A 57 -9.10 -4.54 3.17
N LEU A 58 -8.38 -4.36 4.28
CA LEU A 58 -7.02 -4.89 4.44
C LEU A 58 -6.98 -6.41 4.35
N TYR A 59 -7.86 -7.09 5.08
CA TYR A 59 -7.95 -8.56 5.07
C TYR A 59 -8.22 -9.09 3.66
N ASP A 60 -9.16 -8.47 2.94
CA ASP A 60 -9.50 -8.83 1.57
C ASP A 60 -8.34 -8.55 0.60
N ALA A 61 -7.57 -7.46 0.82
CA ALA A 61 -6.39 -7.12 0.02
C ALA A 61 -5.25 -8.14 0.22
N ILE A 62 -5.01 -8.55 1.47
CA ILE A 62 -4.00 -9.57 1.80
C ILE A 62 -4.30 -10.88 1.05
N ALA A 63 -5.57 -11.32 1.04
CA ALA A 63 -5.99 -12.55 0.39
C ALA A 63 -5.87 -12.51 -1.15
N LYS A 64 -5.81 -11.31 -1.74
CA LYS A 64 -5.79 -11.09 -3.20
C LYS A 64 -4.41 -10.77 -3.78
N VAL A 65 -3.34 -10.82 -2.98
CA VAL A 65 -2.00 -10.56 -3.49
C VAL A 65 -1.65 -11.59 -4.58
N PRO A 66 -1.32 -11.13 -5.81
CA PRO A 66 -0.96 -12.02 -6.91
C PRO A 66 0.46 -12.56 -6.71
N MET A 67 0.57 -13.65 -5.97
CA MET A 67 1.85 -14.23 -5.52
C MET A 67 2.77 -14.61 -6.68
N GLU A 68 2.19 -14.96 -7.83
CA GLU A 68 2.91 -15.28 -9.06
C GLU A 68 3.67 -14.09 -9.67
N LYS A 69 3.33 -12.87 -9.22
CA LYS A 69 4.00 -11.63 -9.65
C LYS A 69 5.12 -11.19 -8.72
N LEU A 70 5.24 -11.83 -7.55
CA LEU A 70 6.33 -11.55 -6.62
C LEU A 70 7.63 -12.22 -7.10
N SER A 71 8.77 -11.55 -6.91
CA SER A 71 10.07 -12.20 -7.05
C SER A 71 10.20 -13.35 -6.04
N ALA A 72 11.11 -14.28 -6.24
CA ALA A 72 11.33 -15.37 -5.28
C ALA A 72 11.69 -14.86 -3.86
N ALA A 73 12.45 -13.76 -3.78
CA ALA A 73 12.81 -13.13 -2.51
C ALA A 73 11.60 -12.49 -1.84
N ASP A 74 10.81 -11.70 -2.59
CA ASP A 74 9.63 -11.02 -2.09
C ASP A 74 8.54 -12.03 -1.68
N HIS A 75 8.36 -13.09 -2.47
CA HIS A 75 7.44 -14.18 -2.15
C HIS A 75 7.81 -14.83 -0.80
N LYS A 76 9.11 -15.06 -0.56
CA LYS A 76 9.54 -15.61 0.73
C LYS A 76 9.21 -14.67 1.88
N VAL A 77 9.53 -13.37 1.77
CA VAL A 77 9.20 -12.37 2.81
C VAL A 77 7.69 -12.33 3.05
N TRP A 78 6.89 -12.34 1.98
CA TRP A 78 5.43 -12.35 2.07
C TRP A 78 4.92 -13.58 2.83
N MET A 79 5.32 -14.78 2.43
CA MET A 79 4.87 -16.04 3.02
C MET A 79 5.27 -16.19 4.49
N ASP A 80 6.47 -15.74 4.87
CA ASP A 80 6.96 -15.80 6.26
C ASP A 80 6.09 -14.94 7.22
N ASN A 81 5.37 -13.93 6.69
CA ASN A 81 4.57 -13.00 7.48
C ASN A 81 3.06 -13.08 7.23
N LEU A 82 2.62 -13.69 6.12
CA LEU A 82 1.22 -13.71 5.66
C LEU A 82 0.23 -14.16 6.73
N GLN A 83 0.49 -15.29 7.37
CA GLN A 83 -0.44 -15.88 8.35
C GLN A 83 -0.66 -14.94 9.54
N LYS A 84 0.42 -14.33 10.04
CA LYS A 84 0.39 -13.42 11.18
C LYS A 84 -0.28 -12.10 10.83
N LEU A 85 0.05 -11.54 9.66
CA LEU A 85 -0.58 -10.33 9.16
C LEU A 85 -2.10 -10.53 9.00
N SER A 86 -2.52 -11.64 8.38
CA SER A 86 -3.94 -11.99 8.19
C SER A 86 -4.66 -12.17 9.51
N TYR A 87 -4.04 -12.86 10.47
CA TYR A 87 -4.60 -13.10 11.81
C TYR A 87 -4.95 -11.77 12.51
N HIS A 88 -4.01 -10.82 12.57
CA HIS A 88 -4.27 -9.56 13.23
C HIS A 88 -5.28 -8.68 12.47
N ALA A 89 -5.25 -8.68 11.13
CA ALA A 89 -6.27 -8.00 10.32
C ALA A 89 -7.67 -8.59 10.54
N GLU A 90 -7.76 -9.91 10.72
CA GLU A 90 -9.02 -10.61 11.01
C GLU A 90 -9.60 -10.20 12.36
N HIS A 91 -8.77 -10.13 13.39
CA HIS A 91 -9.21 -9.71 14.72
C HIS A 91 -9.70 -8.26 14.72
N ILE A 92 -8.96 -7.34 14.08
CA ILE A 92 -9.37 -5.93 13.98
C ILE A 92 -10.72 -5.79 13.25
N LYS A 93 -10.94 -6.53 12.14
CA LYS A 93 -12.22 -6.48 11.41
C LYS A 93 -13.38 -7.14 12.18
N GLY A 94 -13.09 -7.94 13.19
CA GLY A 94 -14.08 -8.71 13.96
C GLY A 94 -14.81 -7.90 15.03
N THR A 95 -14.35 -6.69 15.35
CA THR A 95 -14.89 -5.87 16.44
C THR A 95 -14.83 -4.38 16.11
N ASP A 96 -15.62 -3.56 16.81
CA ASP A 96 -15.56 -2.09 16.81
C ASP A 96 -14.96 -1.53 18.12
N ASP A 97 -14.50 -2.40 19.01
CA ASP A 97 -13.79 -2.04 20.24
C ASP A 97 -12.39 -1.53 19.90
N LEU A 98 -12.14 -0.22 20.14
CA LEU A 98 -10.88 0.45 19.83
C LEU A 98 -9.69 -0.10 20.58
N ASP A 99 -9.87 -0.48 21.85
CA ASP A 99 -8.77 -0.99 22.67
C ASP A 99 -8.29 -2.33 22.13
N HIS A 100 -9.21 -3.23 21.81
CA HIS A 100 -8.89 -4.50 21.18
C HIS A 100 -8.28 -4.31 19.77
N GLN A 101 -8.82 -3.37 18.99
CA GLN A 101 -8.28 -3.05 17.66
C GLN A 101 -6.83 -2.54 17.75
N ARG A 102 -6.53 -1.65 18.71
CA ARG A 102 -5.18 -1.13 18.97
C ARG A 102 -4.21 -2.21 19.45
N GLU A 103 -4.65 -3.10 20.33
CA GLU A 103 -3.84 -4.24 20.77
C GLU A 103 -3.36 -5.08 19.58
N HIS A 104 -4.28 -5.45 18.68
CA HIS A 104 -3.91 -6.19 17.46
C HIS A 104 -3.12 -5.36 16.45
N PHE A 105 -3.36 -4.05 16.39
CA PHE A 105 -2.64 -3.16 15.48
C PHE A 105 -1.14 -3.05 15.81
N VAL A 106 -0.75 -3.22 17.08
CA VAL A 106 0.68 -3.28 17.48
C VAL A 106 1.41 -4.37 16.69
N GLN A 107 0.88 -5.58 16.69
CA GLN A 107 1.50 -6.72 16.02
C GLN A 107 1.32 -6.65 14.49
N LEU A 108 0.15 -6.23 14.02
CA LEU A 108 -0.10 -5.98 12.60
C LEU A 108 0.96 -5.07 12.00
N SER A 109 1.29 -3.96 12.70
CA SER A 109 2.27 -2.99 12.25
C SER A 109 3.68 -3.55 12.18
N GLN A 110 4.07 -4.42 13.10
CA GLN A 110 5.39 -5.06 13.09
C GLN A 110 5.56 -5.99 11.88
N TYR A 111 4.56 -6.83 11.62
CA TYR A 111 4.59 -7.73 10.45
C TYR A 111 4.50 -6.96 9.14
N PHE A 112 3.66 -5.93 9.09
CA PHE A 112 3.56 -5.05 7.94
C PHE A 112 4.89 -4.34 7.64
N TYR A 113 5.55 -3.79 8.67
CA TYR A 113 6.88 -3.18 8.53
C TYR A 113 7.92 -4.16 7.97
N THR A 114 7.92 -5.40 8.48
CA THR A 114 8.82 -6.44 7.98
C THR A 114 8.61 -6.71 6.49
N ILE A 115 7.35 -6.74 6.05
CA ILE A 115 7.00 -6.93 4.64
C ILE A 115 7.47 -5.74 3.81
N VAL A 116 7.08 -4.50 4.14
CA VAL A 116 7.40 -3.33 3.31
C VAL A 116 8.90 -3.01 3.29
N LYS A 117 9.64 -3.42 4.32
CA LYS A 117 11.10 -3.30 4.36
C LYS A 117 11.80 -4.37 3.51
N GLY A 118 11.22 -5.57 3.46
CA GLY A 118 11.82 -6.73 2.80
C GLY A 118 11.45 -6.85 1.32
N VAL A 119 10.30 -6.30 0.92
CA VAL A 119 9.81 -6.32 -0.46
C VAL A 119 10.21 -5.02 -1.14
N ASN A 120 10.91 -5.13 -2.27
CA ASN A 120 11.55 -4.00 -2.96
C ASN A 120 10.58 -3.28 -3.92
N GLU A 121 9.29 -3.11 -3.52
CA GLU A 121 8.22 -2.66 -4.41
C GLU A 121 7.42 -1.46 -3.85
N ASN A 122 8.04 -0.57 -3.08
CA ASN A 122 7.32 0.58 -2.53
C ASN A 122 7.29 1.75 -3.54
N SER A 123 6.09 2.20 -3.90
CA SER A 123 5.87 3.38 -4.75
C SER A 123 5.67 4.67 -3.96
N VAL A 124 5.63 4.60 -2.63
CA VAL A 124 5.41 5.73 -1.73
C VAL A 124 6.46 5.74 -0.63
N ASP A 125 6.84 6.93 -0.19
CA ASP A 125 7.68 7.07 0.99
C ASP A 125 6.88 6.64 2.23
N LEU A 126 7.51 5.79 3.04
CA LEU A 126 6.92 5.27 4.28
C LEU A 126 7.83 5.59 5.45
N TYR A 127 7.23 6.08 6.52
CA TYR A 127 7.89 6.48 7.76
C TYR A 127 7.57 5.47 8.85
N TYR A 128 8.59 5.01 9.59
CA TYR A 128 8.42 4.13 10.74
C TYR A 128 8.42 4.97 12.01
N GLN A 129 7.26 5.12 12.63
CA GLN A 129 7.00 6.03 13.74
C GLN A 129 6.80 5.25 15.04
N PHE A 130 7.00 5.91 16.21
CA PHE A 130 6.97 5.29 17.53
C PHE A 130 6.24 6.14 18.57
N CYS A 131 5.40 5.52 19.38
CA CYS A 131 4.81 6.10 20.58
C CYS A 131 5.28 5.32 21.81
N PRO A 132 6.04 5.93 22.73
CA PRO A 132 6.54 5.23 23.92
C PRO A 132 5.45 4.91 24.94
N MET A 133 4.30 5.59 24.90
CA MET A 133 3.20 5.43 25.85
C MET A 133 2.17 4.40 25.42
N ALA A 134 2.17 3.99 24.15
CA ALA A 134 1.25 2.99 23.64
C ALA A 134 1.51 1.61 24.24
N ASN A 135 0.54 0.68 24.10
CA ASN A 135 0.68 -0.72 24.53
C ASN A 135 1.06 -0.84 26.02
N ASP A 136 0.30 -0.17 26.89
CA ASP A 136 0.53 -0.15 28.34
C ASP A 136 1.92 0.35 28.75
N GLY A 137 2.45 1.35 28.03
CA GLY A 137 3.78 1.92 28.31
C GLY A 137 4.95 1.08 27.78
N LYS A 138 4.69 -0.02 27.07
CA LYS A 138 5.75 -0.83 26.42
C LYS A 138 6.22 -0.21 25.11
N GLY A 139 5.46 0.77 24.61
CA GLY A 139 5.68 1.40 23.32
C GLY A 139 5.11 0.58 22.15
N ALA A 140 4.78 1.28 21.08
CA ALA A 140 4.36 0.67 19.85
C ALA A 140 4.83 1.45 18.63
N TYR A 141 5.07 0.71 17.55
CA TYR A 141 5.48 1.26 16.26
C TYR A 141 4.35 1.14 15.25
N TRP A 142 4.36 2.04 14.27
CA TRP A 142 3.51 1.92 13.08
C TRP A 142 4.21 2.48 11.84
N VAL A 143 3.68 2.13 10.67
CA VAL A 143 4.10 2.68 9.38
C VAL A 143 3.12 3.78 8.98
N SER A 144 3.64 4.90 8.48
CA SER A 144 2.86 6.06 8.06
C SER A 144 3.30 6.55 6.68
N GLU A 145 2.37 7.08 5.90
CA GLU A 145 2.63 7.85 4.68
C GLU A 145 3.00 9.32 4.97
N LEU A 146 2.86 9.74 6.22
CA LEU A 146 3.14 11.10 6.67
C LEU A 146 4.43 11.13 7.50
N GLU A 147 5.30 12.09 7.22
CA GLU A 147 6.46 12.38 8.07
C GLU A 147 6.01 12.92 9.43
N THR A 148 4.98 13.75 9.45
CA THR A 148 4.37 14.25 10.68
C THR A 148 3.73 13.11 11.47
N ILE A 149 3.99 13.09 12.79
CA ILE A 149 3.43 12.08 13.70
C ILE A 149 1.91 12.18 13.71
N SER A 150 1.26 11.09 13.31
CA SER A 150 -0.18 10.88 13.43
C SER A 150 -0.40 9.56 14.16
N ASN A 151 -0.57 9.65 15.48
CA ASN A 151 -0.53 8.51 16.40
C ASN A 151 -1.85 7.72 16.35
N PRO A 152 -1.84 6.42 16.03
CA PRO A 152 -3.05 5.58 16.00
C PRO A 152 -3.43 4.97 17.38
N TYR A 153 -2.60 5.19 18.43
CA TYR A 153 -2.76 4.62 19.77
C TYR A 153 -3.32 5.58 20.79
#